data_6b4714a2c458f6609487a3644fb502ab
#
_entry.id   6b4714a2c458f6609487a3644fb502ab
#
_cell.length_a   1.000
_cell.length_b   1.000
_cell.length_c   1.000
_cell.angle_alpha   90.00
_cell.angle_beta   90.00
_cell.angle_gamma   90.00
#
_symmetry.space_group_name_H-M   'P 1'
#
loop_
_entity.id
_entity.type
_entity.pdbx_description
1 polymer ?
#
loop_
_entity_poly.entity_id
_entity_poly.type
_entity_poly.pdbx_seq_one_letter_code
_entity_poly.pdbx_strand_id
1 'polypeptide(L)'
;PTAKRSATVVPIENSTLLRVDEEPFIALADKHPRIWRNIAAEISSRLRQRGEYVDAKETTSRVFIGSSAEYLPVAHAIQEGLLHTDISVKVWTQDAFRPADFTLSALEREAENSDFALFLFGAEDLIVSKDEKRAAPRDNVVFELGLFSGKLSSKRVYFAQEVGVEIKIPSDLAGVTPIKYKRKSREDLSVSVQPICNSLVKKVKE
;
A
#
# COMPACT_ATOMS: atom_id res chain seq x y z
N PRO A 1 33.97 2.69 -13.91
CA PRO A 1 33.40 3.40 -12.75
C PRO A 1 32.94 2.37 -11.74
N THR A 2 33.70 2.23 -10.65
CA THR A 2 33.34 1.34 -9.55
C THR A 2 32.02 1.80 -8.94
N ALA A 3 30.99 0.97 -9.03
CA ALA A 3 29.72 1.24 -8.41
C ALA A 3 29.91 1.44 -6.90
N LYS A 4 29.25 2.44 -6.31
CA LYS A 4 29.25 2.65 -4.85
C LYS A 4 28.72 1.40 -4.17
N ARG A 5 29.39 0.97 -3.09
CA ARG A 5 28.90 -0.14 -2.26
C ARG A 5 27.51 0.20 -1.70
N SER A 6 26.60 -0.75 -1.76
CA SER A 6 25.20 -0.59 -1.31
C SER A 6 25.04 -0.66 0.21
N ALA A 7 26.06 -1.19 0.94
CA ALA A 7 25.98 -1.36 2.39
C ALA A 7 27.37 -1.35 3.04
N THR A 8 27.42 -0.98 4.32
CA THR A 8 28.58 -1.15 5.20
C THR A 8 28.49 -2.53 5.86
N VAL A 9 29.59 -3.26 5.85
CA VAL A 9 29.70 -4.56 6.53
C VAL A 9 30.46 -4.35 7.84
N VAL A 10 29.85 -4.72 8.94
CA VAL A 10 30.44 -4.63 10.29
C VAL A 10 30.48 -6.04 10.90
N PRO A 11 31.66 -6.55 11.29
CA PRO A 11 31.75 -7.82 11.99
C PRO A 11 31.18 -7.68 13.40
N ILE A 12 30.34 -8.63 13.82
CA ILE A 12 29.72 -8.67 15.16
C ILE A 12 30.49 -9.54 16.15
N GLU A 13 31.49 -10.27 15.68
CA GLU A 13 32.39 -11.12 16.47
C GLU A 13 33.79 -11.12 15.84
N ASN A 14 34.78 -11.69 16.55
CA ASN A 14 36.15 -11.81 16.03
C ASN A 14 36.16 -12.62 14.73
N SER A 15 36.44 -11.94 13.62
CA SER A 15 36.37 -12.52 12.28
C SER A 15 37.68 -12.33 11.52
N THR A 16 38.09 -13.36 10.78
CA THR A 16 39.18 -13.24 9.82
C THR A 16 38.60 -12.94 8.44
N LEU A 17 39.02 -11.85 7.82
CA LEU A 17 38.53 -11.41 6.52
C LEU A 17 39.62 -11.55 5.46
N LEU A 18 39.26 -12.12 4.33
CA LEU A 18 40.09 -12.15 3.11
C LEU A 18 39.60 -11.05 2.15
N ARG A 19 40.49 -10.14 1.82
CA ARG A 19 40.20 -9.15 0.76
C ARG A 19 40.71 -9.68 -0.58
N VAL A 20 39.81 -9.68 -1.56
CA VAL A 20 40.15 -10.00 -2.95
C VAL A 20 39.71 -8.81 -3.81
N ASP A 21 40.66 -8.28 -4.60
CA ASP A 21 40.37 -7.18 -5.52
C ASP A 21 39.64 -7.71 -6.79
N GLU A 22 38.89 -6.82 -7.45
CA GLU A 22 37.97 -7.21 -8.55
C GLU A 22 38.66 -7.86 -9.72
N GLU A 23 39.75 -7.28 -10.24
CA GLU A 23 40.44 -7.81 -11.44
C GLU A 23 41.05 -9.18 -11.20
N PRO A 24 41.81 -9.45 -10.13
CA PRO A 24 42.34 -10.81 -9.83
C PRO A 24 41.19 -11.79 -9.59
N PHE A 25 40.08 -11.36 -9.01
CA PHE A 25 38.93 -12.22 -8.80
C PHE A 25 38.29 -12.66 -10.12
N ILE A 26 38.04 -11.72 -11.04
CA ILE A 26 37.48 -12.03 -12.37
C ILE A 26 38.39 -13.01 -13.11
N ALA A 27 39.70 -12.71 -13.17
CA ALA A 27 40.67 -13.59 -13.84
C ALA A 27 40.70 -15.00 -13.28
N LEU A 28 40.49 -15.14 -11.95
CA LEU A 28 40.41 -16.45 -11.30
C LEU A 28 39.08 -17.16 -11.61
N ALA A 29 37.98 -16.42 -11.55
CA ALA A 29 36.65 -16.96 -11.77
C ALA A 29 36.44 -17.41 -13.23
N ASP A 30 37.04 -16.71 -14.19
CA ASP A 30 37.00 -17.10 -15.61
C ASP A 30 37.79 -18.38 -15.89
N LYS A 31 38.89 -18.58 -15.16
CA LYS A 31 39.64 -19.86 -15.20
C LYS A 31 38.89 -21.01 -14.52
N HIS A 32 38.04 -20.69 -13.56
CA HIS A 32 37.29 -21.64 -12.74
C HIS A 32 35.80 -21.33 -12.73
N PRO A 33 35.03 -21.66 -13.78
CA PRO A 33 33.60 -21.29 -13.89
C PRO A 33 32.71 -21.77 -12.74
N ARG A 34 33.15 -22.73 -11.95
CA ARG A 34 32.48 -23.17 -10.73
C ARG A 34 32.36 -22.05 -9.68
N ILE A 35 33.28 -21.07 -9.68
CA ILE A 35 33.23 -19.92 -8.77
C ILE A 35 31.98 -19.09 -9.04
N TRP A 36 31.72 -18.76 -10.31
CA TRP A 36 30.53 -18.03 -10.71
C TRP A 36 29.23 -18.76 -10.32
N ARG A 37 29.22 -20.10 -10.56
CA ARG A 37 28.06 -20.93 -10.19
C ARG A 37 27.81 -20.95 -8.69
N ASN A 38 28.86 -21.06 -7.88
CA ASN A 38 28.75 -21.05 -6.41
C ASN A 38 28.27 -19.70 -5.90
N ILE A 39 28.76 -18.60 -6.46
CA ILE A 39 28.30 -17.24 -6.11
C ILE A 39 26.84 -17.04 -6.49
N ALA A 40 26.44 -17.47 -7.68
CA ALA A 40 25.05 -17.39 -8.11
C ALA A 40 24.12 -18.22 -7.19
N ALA A 41 24.55 -19.41 -6.79
CA ALA A 41 23.81 -20.26 -5.85
C ALA A 41 23.68 -19.59 -4.46
N GLU A 42 24.77 -19.00 -3.95
CA GLU A 42 24.80 -18.30 -2.67
C GLU A 42 23.91 -17.04 -2.69
N ILE A 43 23.99 -16.24 -3.75
CA ILE A 43 23.12 -15.07 -3.93
C ILE A 43 21.65 -15.49 -3.98
N SER A 44 21.35 -16.56 -4.73
CA SER A 44 19.98 -17.09 -4.81
C SER A 44 19.48 -17.63 -3.48
N SER A 45 20.35 -18.26 -2.68
CA SER A 45 20.04 -18.70 -1.32
C SER A 45 19.75 -17.52 -0.39
N ARG A 46 20.62 -16.50 -0.42
CA ARG A 46 20.44 -15.29 0.39
C ARG A 46 19.19 -14.50 0.01
N LEU A 47 18.84 -14.47 -1.27
CA LEU A 47 17.59 -13.83 -1.72
C LEU A 47 16.37 -14.61 -1.19
N ARG A 48 16.40 -15.93 -1.18
CA ARG A 48 15.34 -16.75 -0.55
C ARG A 48 15.26 -16.53 0.96
N GLN A 49 16.40 -16.57 1.66
CA GLN A 49 16.46 -16.30 3.09
C GLN A 49 15.98 -14.87 3.43
N ARG A 50 16.27 -13.89 2.58
CA ARG A 50 15.72 -12.55 2.75
C ARG A 50 14.20 -12.53 2.63
N GLY A 51 13.62 -13.31 1.73
CA GLY A 51 12.17 -13.52 1.65
C GLY A 51 11.63 -14.11 2.97
N GLU A 52 12.24 -15.18 3.48
CA GLU A 52 11.87 -15.81 4.75
C GLU A 52 12.07 -14.88 5.97
N TYR A 53 13.13 -14.04 5.99
CA TYR A 53 13.34 -13.03 7.04
C TYR A 53 12.38 -11.85 6.94
N VAL A 54 11.88 -11.51 5.77
CA VAL A 54 10.82 -10.51 5.58
C VAL A 54 9.48 -11.08 6.05
N ASP A 55 9.23 -12.37 5.83
CA ASP A 55 8.04 -13.08 6.32
C ASP A 55 8.05 -13.32 7.84
N ALA A 56 9.24 -13.41 8.48
CA ALA A 56 9.38 -13.62 9.93
C ALA A 56 9.41 -12.33 10.76
N LYS A 57 9.54 -11.16 10.14
CA LYS A 57 9.31 -9.88 10.81
C LYS A 57 7.80 -9.71 10.85
N GLU A 58 7.20 -9.59 12.03
CA GLU A 58 5.79 -9.22 12.22
C GLU A 58 5.39 -8.20 11.16
N THR A 59 4.84 -8.68 10.07
CA THR A 59 4.51 -7.86 8.91
C THR A 59 3.15 -7.25 9.17
N THR A 60 3.16 -6.21 10.01
CA THR A 60 2.03 -5.31 10.09
C THR A 60 1.79 -4.76 8.70
N SER A 61 0.74 -5.22 8.05
CA SER A 61 0.38 -4.74 6.71
C SER A 61 -0.08 -3.29 6.79
N ARG A 62 0.46 -2.45 5.92
CA ARG A 62 0.15 -1.01 5.88
C ARG A 62 -1.00 -0.75 4.94
N VAL A 63 -2.11 -0.29 5.50
CA VAL A 63 -3.33 0.08 4.76
C VAL A 63 -3.47 1.59 4.73
N PHE A 64 -3.47 2.16 3.55
CA PHE A 64 -3.81 3.57 3.33
C PHE A 64 -5.33 3.71 3.22
N ILE A 65 -5.92 4.73 3.87
CA ILE A 65 -7.32 5.07 3.72
C ILE A 65 -7.43 6.49 3.14
N GLY A 66 -7.93 6.56 1.89
CA GLY A 66 -8.27 7.82 1.23
C GLY A 66 -9.76 8.14 1.40
N SER A 67 -10.06 9.38 1.77
CA SER A 67 -11.42 9.86 1.93
C SER A 67 -11.48 11.38 1.75
N SER A 68 -12.67 11.89 1.45
CA SER A 68 -12.94 13.31 1.60
C SER A 68 -13.03 13.71 3.07
N ALA A 69 -13.03 15.01 3.34
CA ALA A 69 -13.22 15.56 4.69
C ALA A 69 -14.53 15.09 5.34
N GLU A 70 -15.59 14.90 4.56
CA GLU A 70 -16.92 14.48 5.03
C GLU A 70 -16.94 13.03 5.54
N TYR A 71 -16.03 12.18 5.00
CA TYR A 71 -15.89 10.77 5.37
C TYR A 71 -14.73 10.49 6.34
N LEU A 72 -14.00 11.52 6.79
CA LEU A 72 -12.95 11.36 7.81
C LEU A 72 -13.43 10.66 9.09
N PRO A 73 -14.63 10.95 9.65
CA PRO A 73 -15.10 10.21 10.81
C PRO A 73 -15.24 8.70 10.57
N VAL A 74 -15.63 8.31 9.35
CA VAL A 74 -15.71 6.89 8.95
C VAL A 74 -14.31 6.30 8.82
N ALA A 75 -13.37 7.02 8.23
CA ALA A 75 -11.98 6.59 8.10
C ALA A 75 -11.32 6.35 9.47
N HIS A 76 -11.53 7.26 10.42
CA HIS A 76 -11.03 7.10 11.79
C HIS A 76 -11.70 5.94 12.53
N ALA A 77 -13.01 5.74 12.36
CA ALA A 77 -13.69 4.58 12.95
C ALA A 77 -13.15 3.25 12.40
N ILE A 78 -12.78 3.18 11.11
CA ILE A 78 -12.10 2.01 10.54
C ILE A 78 -10.71 1.83 11.15
N GLN A 79 -9.94 2.92 11.29
CA GLN A 79 -8.62 2.89 11.94
C GLN A 79 -8.72 2.36 13.37
N GLU A 80 -9.67 2.84 14.16
CA GLU A 80 -9.92 2.36 15.53
C GLU A 80 -10.35 0.89 15.54
N GLY A 81 -11.22 0.49 14.62
CA GLY A 81 -11.68 -0.91 14.50
C GLY A 81 -10.58 -1.91 14.12
N LEU A 82 -9.44 -1.43 13.62
CA LEU A 82 -8.28 -2.25 13.23
C LEU A 82 -7.11 -2.18 14.21
N LEU A 83 -7.20 -1.39 15.30
CA LEU A 83 -6.11 -1.18 16.28
C LEU A 83 -5.54 -2.46 16.89
N HIS A 84 -6.36 -3.51 17.01
CA HIS A 84 -5.96 -4.79 17.63
C HIS A 84 -5.72 -5.90 16.59
N THR A 85 -5.39 -5.51 15.37
CA THR A 85 -5.06 -6.42 14.28
C THR A 85 -3.63 -6.17 13.79
N ASP A 86 -3.10 -7.10 12.98
CA ASP A 86 -1.78 -6.94 12.35
C ASP A 86 -1.83 -5.97 11.14
N ILE A 87 -2.65 -4.92 11.24
CA ILE A 87 -2.85 -3.91 10.21
C ILE A 87 -2.54 -2.53 10.78
N SER A 88 -1.57 -1.86 10.19
CA SER A 88 -1.30 -0.44 10.46
C SER A 88 -2.08 0.42 9.46
N VAL A 89 -2.94 1.28 9.98
CA VAL A 89 -3.79 2.14 9.15
C VAL A 89 -3.26 3.56 9.14
N LYS A 90 -3.08 4.12 7.94
CA LYS A 90 -2.80 5.53 7.73
C LYS A 90 -4.01 6.19 7.05
N VAL A 91 -4.71 7.04 7.79
CA VAL A 91 -5.77 7.88 7.24
C VAL A 91 -5.15 9.10 6.55
N TRP A 92 -5.54 9.33 5.30
CA TRP A 92 -5.11 10.49 4.54
C TRP A 92 -6.00 11.70 4.86
N THR A 93 -5.37 12.78 5.32
CA THR A 93 -6.04 14.05 5.57
C THR A 93 -5.37 15.12 4.71
N GLN A 94 -6.13 15.85 3.92
CA GLN A 94 -5.60 16.94 3.09
C GLN A 94 -4.97 18.06 3.94
N ASP A 95 -5.35 18.18 5.20
CA ASP A 95 -4.79 19.16 6.15
C ASP A 95 -3.34 18.83 6.60
N ALA A 96 -2.83 17.64 6.27
CA ALA A 96 -1.45 17.25 6.55
C ALA A 96 -0.42 17.93 5.60
N PHE A 97 -0.87 18.78 4.68
CA PHE A 97 0.02 19.48 3.78
C PHE A 97 0.79 20.59 4.47
N ARG A 98 2.11 20.46 4.51
CA ARG A 98 2.97 21.63 4.58
C ARG A 98 2.86 22.37 3.24
N PRO A 99 2.72 23.70 3.21
CA PRO A 99 2.49 24.47 1.98
C PRO A 99 3.54 24.34 0.87
N ALA A 100 4.61 23.59 1.09
CA ALA A 100 5.75 23.42 0.19
C ALA A 100 5.87 22.02 -0.46
N ASP A 101 5.09 21.03 -0.03
CA ASP A 101 5.13 19.69 -0.65
C ASP A 101 4.11 19.60 -1.78
N PHE A 102 4.58 19.25 -2.98
CA PHE A 102 3.68 18.91 -4.09
C PHE A 102 2.81 17.73 -3.65
N THR A 103 1.51 17.97 -3.57
CA THR A 103 0.47 16.99 -3.17
C THR A 103 0.65 15.64 -3.86
N LEU A 104 0.94 15.65 -5.16
CA LEU A 104 1.14 14.44 -5.94
C LEU A 104 2.35 13.62 -5.48
N SER A 105 3.49 14.25 -5.23
CA SER A 105 4.70 13.55 -4.78
C SER A 105 4.55 12.96 -3.37
N ALA A 106 3.77 13.61 -2.50
CA ALA A 106 3.45 13.06 -1.19
C ALA A 106 2.54 11.83 -1.32
N LEU A 107 1.56 11.89 -2.19
CA LEU A 107 0.63 10.79 -2.48
C LEU A 107 1.36 9.59 -3.10
N GLU A 108 2.30 9.83 -4.03
CA GLU A 108 3.14 8.79 -4.62
C GLU A 108 3.99 8.07 -3.56
N ARG A 109 4.60 8.83 -2.64
CA ARG A 109 5.36 8.24 -1.52
C ARG A 109 4.48 7.41 -0.58
N GLU A 110 3.24 7.86 -0.32
CA GLU A 110 2.30 7.07 0.48
C GLU A 110 1.91 5.77 -0.23
N ALA A 111 1.69 5.81 -1.54
CA ALA A 111 1.43 4.61 -2.32
C ALA A 111 2.61 3.61 -2.29
N GLU A 112 3.86 4.11 -2.35
CA GLU A 112 5.07 3.28 -2.24
C GLU A 112 5.26 2.68 -0.83
N ASN A 113 4.76 3.38 0.20
CA ASN A 113 4.86 2.94 1.59
C ASN A 113 3.67 2.10 2.07
N SER A 114 2.69 1.84 1.22
CA SER A 114 1.49 1.09 1.55
C SER A 114 1.49 -0.29 0.89
N ASP A 115 0.90 -1.27 1.55
CA ASP A 115 0.73 -2.61 1.03
C ASP A 115 -0.65 -2.78 0.40
N PHE A 116 -1.65 -2.07 0.94
CA PHE A 116 -3.04 -2.02 0.47
C PHE A 116 -3.59 -0.60 0.57
N ALA A 117 -4.68 -0.33 -0.15
CA ALA A 117 -5.40 0.92 -0.04
C ALA A 117 -6.92 0.70 -0.03
N LEU A 118 -7.62 1.54 0.72
CA LEU A 118 -9.07 1.62 0.78
C LEU A 118 -9.52 3.05 0.52
N PHE A 119 -10.48 3.26 -0.37
CA PHE A 119 -11.06 4.57 -0.64
C PHE A 119 -12.54 4.61 -0.25
N LEU A 120 -12.96 5.67 0.44
CA LEU A 120 -14.34 5.84 0.85
C LEU A 120 -15.08 6.67 -0.19
N PHE A 121 -16.07 6.05 -0.85
CA PHE A 121 -16.88 6.68 -1.88
C PHE A 121 -18.23 7.11 -1.31
N GLY A 122 -18.50 8.41 -1.38
CA GLY A 122 -19.75 9.05 -0.98
C GLY A 122 -20.43 9.80 -2.11
N ALA A 123 -21.65 10.23 -1.86
CA ALA A 123 -22.43 11.09 -2.78
C ALA A 123 -22.10 12.55 -2.50
N GLU A 124 -20.96 13.04 -2.93
CA GLU A 124 -20.42 14.34 -2.56
C GLU A 124 -20.48 15.33 -3.71
N ASP A 125 -20.19 14.89 -4.91
CA ASP A 125 -20.22 15.71 -6.11
C ASP A 125 -21.44 15.38 -6.99
N LEU A 126 -21.84 16.32 -7.83
CA LEU A 126 -22.92 16.14 -8.80
C LEU A 126 -22.34 16.18 -10.21
N ILE A 127 -22.49 15.10 -10.92
CA ILE A 127 -22.15 15.03 -12.35
C ILE A 127 -23.40 15.24 -13.18
N VAL A 128 -23.36 16.21 -14.09
CA VAL A 128 -24.41 16.44 -15.08
C VAL A 128 -23.96 15.86 -16.41
N SER A 129 -24.66 14.85 -16.91
CA SER A 129 -24.36 14.25 -18.21
C SER A 129 -25.64 13.97 -18.96
N LYS A 130 -25.79 14.52 -20.16
CA LYS A 130 -26.97 14.31 -21.03
C LYS A 130 -28.31 14.57 -20.29
N ASP A 131 -28.41 15.70 -19.58
CA ASP A 131 -29.58 16.11 -18.79
C ASP A 131 -29.91 15.28 -17.54
N GLU A 132 -29.09 14.27 -17.22
CA GLU A 132 -29.19 13.52 -15.97
C GLU A 132 -28.20 14.06 -14.94
N LYS A 133 -28.72 14.32 -13.72
CA LYS A 133 -27.91 14.65 -12.55
C LYS A 133 -27.69 13.39 -11.73
N ARG A 134 -26.44 13.01 -11.53
CA ARG A 134 -26.09 11.85 -10.71
C ARG A 134 -25.06 12.25 -9.66
N ALA A 135 -25.24 11.75 -8.44
CA ALA A 135 -24.24 11.87 -7.42
C ALA A 135 -22.98 11.07 -7.78
N ALA A 136 -21.83 11.57 -7.37
CA ALA A 136 -20.54 10.92 -7.61
C ALA A 136 -19.64 11.05 -6.39
N PRO A 137 -18.62 10.21 -6.26
CA PRO A 137 -17.55 10.41 -5.30
C PRO A 137 -16.78 11.69 -5.64
N ARG A 138 -16.10 12.24 -4.64
CA ARG A 138 -15.19 13.35 -4.83
C ARG A 138 -14.14 13.01 -5.90
N ASP A 139 -13.92 13.92 -6.84
CA ASP A 139 -12.98 13.72 -7.95
C ASP A 139 -11.55 13.40 -7.49
N ASN A 140 -11.05 14.08 -6.44
CA ASN A 140 -9.75 13.80 -5.84
C ASN A 140 -9.65 12.36 -5.32
N VAL A 141 -10.68 11.84 -4.66
CA VAL A 141 -10.69 10.46 -4.12
C VAL A 141 -10.65 9.43 -5.25
N VAL A 142 -11.31 9.72 -6.38
CA VAL A 142 -11.26 8.88 -7.58
C VAL A 142 -9.86 8.90 -8.22
N PHE A 143 -9.25 10.09 -8.32
CA PHE A 143 -7.88 10.25 -8.81
C PHE A 143 -6.88 9.48 -7.96
N GLU A 144 -6.96 9.63 -6.63
CA GLU A 144 -6.12 8.92 -5.66
C GLU A 144 -6.25 7.40 -5.80
N LEU A 145 -7.46 6.89 -5.93
CA LEU A 145 -7.71 5.46 -6.17
C LEU A 145 -7.02 4.98 -7.46
N GLY A 146 -7.09 5.77 -8.53
CA GLY A 146 -6.43 5.46 -9.80
C GLY A 146 -4.91 5.40 -9.66
N LEU A 147 -4.31 6.36 -8.96
CA LEU A 147 -2.88 6.42 -8.70
C LEU A 147 -2.41 5.19 -7.91
N PHE A 148 -3.10 4.86 -6.81
CA PHE A 148 -2.79 3.69 -5.99
C PHE A 148 -2.98 2.39 -6.77
N SER A 149 -4.01 2.28 -7.62
CA SER A 149 -4.22 1.10 -8.47
C SER A 149 -3.07 0.88 -9.46
N GLY A 150 -2.49 1.95 -9.98
CA GLY A 150 -1.31 1.88 -10.84
C GLY A 150 -0.03 1.47 -10.11
N LYS A 151 0.11 1.84 -8.83
CA LYS A 151 1.31 1.53 -8.01
C LYS A 151 1.21 0.16 -7.31
N LEU A 152 0.07 -0.16 -6.70
CA LEU A 152 -0.12 -1.37 -5.86
C LEU A 152 -0.71 -2.57 -6.62
N SER A 153 -1.16 -2.41 -7.85
CA SER A 153 -2.05 -3.32 -8.56
C SER A 153 -3.51 -3.24 -8.06
N SER A 154 -4.45 -3.43 -8.99
CA SER A 154 -5.91 -3.40 -8.72
C SER A 154 -6.39 -4.47 -7.71
N LYS A 155 -5.58 -5.50 -7.43
CA LYS A 155 -5.90 -6.54 -6.43
C LYS A 155 -5.70 -6.07 -4.98
N ARG A 156 -4.97 -4.98 -4.77
CA ARG A 156 -4.63 -4.43 -3.45
C ARG A 156 -5.29 -3.10 -3.15
N VAL A 157 -6.16 -2.63 -4.06
CA VAL A 157 -6.88 -1.37 -3.92
C VAL A 157 -8.36 -1.64 -3.91
N TYR A 158 -9.04 -1.15 -2.88
CA TYR A 158 -10.45 -1.37 -2.62
C TYR A 158 -11.18 -0.04 -2.47
N PHE A 159 -12.49 -0.06 -2.64
CA PHE A 159 -13.32 1.05 -2.21
C PHE A 159 -14.52 0.55 -1.41
N ALA A 160 -14.96 1.39 -0.48
CA ALA A 160 -16.15 1.15 0.32
C ALA A 160 -17.24 2.15 -0.04
N GLN A 161 -18.48 1.69 -0.01
CA GLN A 161 -19.66 2.48 -0.34
C GLN A 161 -20.80 2.19 0.65
N GLU A 162 -21.47 3.22 1.08
CA GLU A 162 -22.64 3.10 1.94
C GLU A 162 -23.84 2.46 1.19
N VAL A 163 -24.51 1.53 1.85
CA VAL A 163 -25.72 0.87 1.32
C VAL A 163 -26.85 1.89 1.21
N GLY A 164 -27.52 1.92 0.05
CA GLY A 164 -28.62 2.85 -0.23
C GLY A 164 -28.18 4.20 -0.78
N VAL A 165 -26.87 4.45 -0.87
CA VAL A 165 -26.33 5.63 -1.55
C VAL A 165 -26.01 5.28 -2.99
N GLU A 166 -26.77 5.85 -3.93
CA GLU A 166 -26.51 5.68 -5.37
C GLU A 166 -25.50 6.71 -5.85
N ILE A 167 -24.38 6.24 -6.36
CA ILE A 167 -23.32 7.09 -6.92
C ILE A 167 -22.90 6.58 -8.30
N LYS A 168 -22.55 7.50 -9.18
CA LYS A 168 -21.93 7.17 -10.44
C LYS A 168 -20.48 6.79 -10.23
N ILE A 169 -20.16 5.52 -10.37
CA ILE A 169 -18.80 5.01 -10.33
C ILE A 169 -18.21 5.08 -11.75
N PRO A 170 -16.90 5.41 -11.91
CA PRO A 170 -16.22 5.33 -13.20
C PRO A 170 -16.38 3.95 -13.83
N SER A 171 -16.59 3.91 -15.16
CA SER A 171 -16.84 2.66 -15.92
C SER A 171 -15.73 1.63 -15.74
N ASP A 172 -14.48 2.08 -15.60
CA ASP A 172 -13.32 1.22 -15.44
C ASP A 172 -13.28 0.51 -14.08
N LEU A 173 -14.05 1.01 -13.10
CA LEU A 173 -14.25 0.38 -11.80
C LEU A 173 -15.52 -0.49 -11.75
N ALA A 174 -16.31 -0.58 -12.81
CA ALA A 174 -17.58 -1.31 -12.83
C ALA A 174 -17.41 -2.82 -12.54
N GLY A 175 -16.23 -3.39 -12.77
CA GLY A 175 -15.88 -4.79 -12.44
C GLY A 175 -15.40 -5.01 -11.00
N VAL A 176 -15.17 -3.94 -10.23
CA VAL A 176 -14.67 -4.02 -8.85
C VAL A 176 -15.86 -4.01 -7.90
N THR A 177 -16.01 -5.08 -7.09
CA THR A 177 -17.09 -5.15 -6.10
C THR A 177 -16.74 -4.27 -4.90
N PRO A 178 -17.56 -3.24 -4.58
CA PRO A 178 -17.33 -2.40 -3.41
C PRO A 178 -17.55 -3.16 -2.11
N ILE A 179 -16.82 -2.79 -1.09
CA ILE A 179 -17.13 -3.21 0.28
C ILE A 179 -18.32 -2.38 0.74
N LYS A 180 -19.45 -3.04 0.95
CA LYS A 180 -20.69 -2.37 1.37
C LYS A 180 -20.78 -2.29 2.89
N TYR A 181 -21.15 -1.10 3.41
CA TYR A 181 -21.42 -0.90 4.82
C TYR A 181 -22.72 -0.10 4.99
N LYS A 182 -23.36 -0.21 6.14
CA LYS A 182 -24.61 0.50 6.44
C LYS A 182 -24.40 1.41 7.63
N ARG A 183 -24.52 2.72 7.43
CA ARG A 183 -24.49 3.69 8.51
C ARG A 183 -25.81 3.61 9.30
N LYS A 184 -25.75 3.23 10.57
CA LYS A 184 -26.94 3.12 11.44
C LYS A 184 -27.31 4.45 12.11
N SER A 185 -26.32 5.17 12.61
CA SER A 185 -26.45 6.53 13.11
C SER A 185 -25.08 7.22 13.05
N ARG A 186 -25.04 8.56 13.26
CA ARG A 186 -23.77 9.29 13.35
C ARG A 186 -22.96 8.92 14.61
N GLU A 187 -23.63 8.38 15.65
CA GLU A 187 -23.03 8.09 16.95
C GLU A 187 -22.44 6.69 17.06
N ASP A 188 -22.79 5.75 16.14
CA ASP A 188 -22.32 4.37 16.20
C ASP A 188 -21.59 3.95 14.90
N LEU A 189 -20.53 4.70 14.59
CA LEU A 189 -19.69 4.39 13.43
C LEU A 189 -18.89 3.10 13.64
N SER A 190 -18.51 2.76 14.88
CA SER A 190 -17.73 1.59 15.20
C SER A 190 -18.40 0.30 14.73
N VAL A 191 -19.70 0.15 14.96
CA VAL A 191 -20.49 -1.00 14.48
C VAL A 191 -20.73 -0.93 12.97
N SER A 192 -20.97 0.29 12.46
CA SER A 192 -21.23 0.51 11.03
C SER A 192 -20.05 0.10 10.14
N VAL A 193 -18.82 0.29 10.59
CA VAL A 193 -17.59 -0.01 9.81
C VAL A 193 -17.09 -1.45 9.97
N GLN A 194 -17.65 -2.26 10.86
CA GLN A 194 -17.21 -3.66 11.08
C GLN A 194 -17.15 -4.49 9.78
N PRO A 195 -18.09 -4.40 8.84
CA PRO A 195 -18.00 -5.12 7.58
C PRO A 195 -16.74 -4.74 6.77
N ILE A 196 -16.32 -3.46 6.85
CA ILE A 196 -15.10 -2.97 6.19
C ILE A 196 -13.88 -3.56 6.88
N CYS A 197 -13.78 -3.47 8.22
CA CYS A 197 -12.67 -4.00 9.00
C CYS A 197 -12.49 -5.51 8.75
N ASN A 198 -13.57 -6.27 8.83
CA ASN A 198 -13.55 -7.72 8.59
C ASN A 198 -13.11 -8.05 7.16
N SER A 199 -13.56 -7.29 6.16
CA SER A 199 -13.15 -7.47 4.78
C SER A 199 -11.68 -7.18 4.58
N LEU A 200 -11.15 -6.12 5.19
CA LEU A 200 -9.73 -5.77 5.12
C LEU A 200 -8.85 -6.85 5.78
N VAL A 201 -9.22 -7.30 6.98
CA VAL A 201 -8.48 -8.37 7.69
C VAL A 201 -8.41 -9.64 6.85
N LYS A 202 -9.51 -10.00 6.17
CA LYS A 202 -9.54 -11.15 5.27
C LYS A 202 -8.62 -10.96 4.07
N LYS A 203 -8.73 -9.82 3.38
CA LYS A 203 -7.99 -9.52 2.15
C LYS A 203 -6.48 -9.34 2.35
N VAL A 204 -6.08 -8.89 3.52
CA VAL A 204 -4.67 -8.75 3.91
C VAL A 204 -4.01 -10.11 4.18
N LYS A 205 -4.80 -11.13 4.56
CA LYS A 205 -4.31 -12.49 4.83
C LYS A 205 -4.33 -13.43 3.61
N GLU A 206 -4.99 -13.02 2.51
CA GLU A 206 -5.01 -13.72 1.22
C GLU A 206 -3.79 -13.37 0.36
#